data_2a2c640fdbb275526e2673f241d36fbf
#
_entry.id   2a2c640fdbb275526e2673f241d36fbf
#
_cell.length_a   1.000
_cell.length_b   1.000
_cell.length_c   1.000
_cell.angle_alpha   90.00
_cell.angle_beta   90.00
_cell.angle_gamma   90.00
#
_symmetry.space_group_name_H-M   'P 1'
#
loop_
_entity.id
_entity.type
_entity.pdbx_description
1 polymer ?
#
loop_
_entity_poly.entity_id
_entity_poly.type
_entity_poly.pdbx_seq_one_letter_code
_entity_poly.pdbx_strand_id
1 'polypeptide(L)'
;YVMAPGASIQALDATNGDLIWRYERDYPRDVLATAARGKSLGIYEDMIYFGAPDGFLVALDARTGTLRWETKVDDGQITAGGLLVADGKVISNRTCQQGKREFCFIAAHDARTGKQVWRFYVTAAPGEPGGDTWGDLPLDQRAVGPWGLPGSYDPVRKIVYWGVANPNPYTRFKRHGRYDAVSLTSPSELYSNSTLALSVETGKLVWYFQELPGDDWDADHNQERILVRTRVSPDARFVKW
;
A
#
# COMPACT_ATOMS: atom_id res chain seq x y z
N TYR A 1 -14.25 3.38 -16.21
CA TYR A 1 -14.61 2.51 -15.08
C TYR A 1 -14.63 3.33 -13.80
N VAL A 2 -15.59 3.08 -12.94
CA VAL A 2 -15.73 3.76 -11.66
C VAL A 2 -16.08 2.78 -10.55
N MET A 3 -15.61 3.10 -9.36
CA MET A 3 -16.06 2.43 -8.14
C MET A 3 -17.24 3.24 -7.58
N ALA A 4 -18.38 2.60 -7.43
CA ALA A 4 -19.61 3.21 -6.97
C ALA A 4 -19.90 2.84 -5.50
N PRO A 5 -20.86 3.51 -4.83
CA PRO A 5 -21.27 3.17 -3.48
C PRO A 5 -21.56 1.67 -3.31
N GLY A 6 -21.23 1.11 -2.14
CA GLY A 6 -21.33 -0.32 -1.89
C GLY A 6 -20.18 -1.15 -2.48
N ALA A 7 -19.09 -0.49 -2.90
CA ALA A 7 -17.94 -1.11 -3.56
C ALA A 7 -18.30 -1.89 -4.83
N SER A 8 -19.36 -1.47 -5.53
CA SER A 8 -19.69 -1.97 -6.86
C SER A 8 -18.78 -1.34 -7.91
N ILE A 9 -18.48 -2.07 -8.98
CA ILE A 9 -17.69 -1.60 -10.11
C ILE A 9 -18.60 -1.41 -11.31
N GLN A 10 -18.46 -0.27 -12.00
CA GLN A 10 -19.27 0.06 -13.15
C GLN A 10 -18.39 0.45 -14.34
N ALA A 11 -18.77 0.00 -15.53
CA ALA A 11 -18.29 0.54 -16.78
C ALA A 11 -19.35 1.46 -17.37
N LEU A 12 -18.94 2.65 -17.71
CA LEU A 12 -19.82 3.67 -18.31
C LEU A 12 -19.28 4.03 -19.69
N ASP A 13 -20.18 4.31 -20.62
CA ASP A 13 -19.81 4.91 -21.88
C ASP A 13 -19.28 6.34 -21.63
N ALA A 14 -18.03 6.58 -22.05
CA ALA A 14 -17.36 7.86 -21.80
C ALA A 14 -17.95 9.04 -22.58
N THR A 15 -18.81 8.78 -23.58
CA THR A 15 -19.39 9.82 -24.43
C THR A 15 -20.70 10.37 -23.87
N ASN A 16 -21.49 9.55 -23.16
CA ASN A 16 -22.82 9.91 -22.69
C ASN A 16 -23.11 9.51 -21.24
N GLY A 17 -22.25 8.69 -20.62
CA GLY A 17 -22.41 8.24 -19.24
C GLY A 17 -23.32 7.02 -19.07
N ASP A 18 -23.79 6.42 -20.14
CA ASP A 18 -24.66 5.24 -20.06
C ASP A 18 -23.94 4.04 -19.43
N LEU A 19 -24.69 3.31 -18.61
CA LEU A 19 -24.16 2.09 -17.97
C LEU A 19 -23.99 0.98 -19.00
N ILE A 20 -22.75 0.51 -19.15
CA ILE A 20 -22.42 -0.65 -20.00
C ILE A 20 -22.58 -1.95 -19.22
N TRP A 21 -21.96 -2.04 -18.04
CA TRP A 21 -22.10 -3.15 -17.12
C TRP A 21 -21.86 -2.72 -15.68
N ARG A 22 -22.35 -3.54 -14.74
CA ARG A 22 -22.14 -3.40 -13.30
C ARG A 22 -21.77 -4.75 -12.71
N TYR A 23 -20.71 -4.74 -11.86
CA TYR A 23 -20.35 -5.85 -11.00
C TYR A 23 -20.73 -5.50 -9.57
N GLU A 24 -21.45 -6.38 -8.92
CA GLU A 24 -21.83 -6.29 -7.51
C GLU A 24 -21.35 -7.53 -6.76
N ARG A 25 -20.96 -7.33 -5.51
CA ARG A 25 -20.54 -8.40 -4.61
C ARG A 25 -21.33 -8.29 -3.32
N ASP A 26 -21.81 -9.41 -2.83
CA ASP A 26 -22.49 -9.45 -1.54
C ASP A 26 -21.47 -9.31 -0.41
N TYR A 27 -21.52 -8.17 0.27
CA TYR A 27 -20.70 -7.92 1.44
C TYR A 27 -21.51 -8.02 2.72
N PRO A 28 -20.94 -8.57 3.82
CA PRO A 28 -21.50 -8.42 5.14
C PRO A 28 -21.71 -6.93 5.48
N ARG A 29 -22.75 -6.61 6.26
CA ARG A 29 -23.11 -5.20 6.56
C ARG A 29 -22.01 -4.41 7.28
N ASP A 30 -21.27 -5.06 8.17
CA ASP A 30 -20.12 -4.51 8.87
C ASP A 30 -18.96 -4.18 7.94
N VAL A 31 -18.78 -4.97 6.89
CA VAL A 31 -17.79 -4.75 5.83
C VAL A 31 -18.19 -3.57 4.96
N LEU A 32 -19.47 -3.43 4.62
CA LEU A 32 -19.98 -2.31 3.81
C LEU A 32 -19.73 -0.94 4.46
N ALA A 33 -19.74 -0.85 5.77
CA ALA A 33 -19.43 0.39 6.49
C ALA A 33 -18.00 0.88 6.22
N THR A 34 -17.08 0.00 5.84
CA THR A 34 -15.70 0.31 5.49
C THR A 34 -15.45 0.39 3.98
N ALA A 35 -16.42 -0.04 3.17
CA ALA A 35 -16.31 -0.14 1.71
C ALA A 35 -16.10 1.20 0.99
N ALA A 36 -16.46 2.32 1.62
CA ALA A 36 -16.26 3.67 1.07
C ALA A 36 -14.78 4.09 0.94
N ARG A 37 -13.85 3.25 1.32
CA ARG A 37 -12.41 3.56 1.35
C ARG A 37 -11.61 3.01 0.17
N GLY A 38 -12.25 2.35 -0.79
CA GLY A 38 -11.62 1.96 -2.05
C GLY A 38 -11.19 3.20 -2.83
N LYS A 39 -9.90 3.31 -3.19
CA LYS A 39 -9.33 4.55 -3.73
C LYS A 39 -8.94 4.48 -5.20
N SER A 40 -8.74 3.29 -5.75
CA SER A 40 -8.34 3.15 -7.14
C SER A 40 -8.72 1.80 -7.74
N LEU A 41 -8.81 1.81 -9.06
CA LEU A 41 -8.91 0.62 -9.90
C LEU A 41 -7.58 0.46 -10.65
N GLY A 42 -7.14 -0.78 -10.81
CA GLY A 42 -6.07 -1.12 -11.73
C GLY A 42 -6.63 -1.62 -13.05
N ILE A 43 -5.90 -1.41 -14.15
CA ILE A 43 -6.21 -1.99 -15.44
C ILE A 43 -4.95 -2.56 -16.06
N TYR A 44 -5.05 -3.75 -16.62
CA TYR A 44 -3.98 -4.38 -17.38
C TYR A 44 -4.57 -5.35 -18.42
N GLU A 45 -4.17 -5.17 -19.67
CA GLU A 45 -4.72 -5.91 -20.81
C GLU A 45 -6.26 -5.82 -20.85
N ASP A 46 -6.95 -6.94 -20.73
CA ASP A 46 -8.42 -7.05 -20.77
C ASP A 46 -9.06 -7.19 -19.37
N MET A 47 -8.34 -6.85 -18.30
CA MET A 47 -8.80 -7.00 -16.93
C MET A 47 -8.78 -5.72 -16.12
N ILE A 48 -9.77 -5.58 -15.24
CA ILE A 48 -9.88 -4.55 -14.21
C ILE A 48 -9.67 -5.19 -12.85
N TYR A 49 -8.90 -4.53 -11.99
CA TYR A 49 -8.57 -5.01 -10.65
C TYR A 49 -9.03 -4.04 -9.59
N PHE A 50 -9.50 -4.58 -8.48
CA PHE A 50 -9.78 -3.80 -7.28
C PHE A 50 -9.57 -4.61 -6.00
N GLY A 51 -9.28 -3.93 -4.90
CA GLY A 51 -9.28 -4.52 -3.57
C GLY A 51 -10.68 -4.46 -2.97
N ALA A 52 -11.25 -5.61 -2.73
CA ALA A 52 -12.55 -5.72 -2.09
C ALA A 52 -12.44 -5.55 -0.57
N PRO A 53 -13.40 -4.87 0.08
CA PRO A 53 -13.32 -4.60 1.52
C PRO A 53 -13.36 -5.86 2.39
N ASP A 54 -13.79 -7.00 1.87
CA ASP A 54 -13.79 -8.30 2.53
C ASP A 54 -12.45 -9.07 2.46
N GLY A 55 -11.38 -8.40 2.00
CA GLY A 55 -10.05 -8.95 1.97
C GLY A 55 -9.63 -9.67 0.71
N PHE A 56 -10.42 -9.56 -0.34
CA PHE A 56 -10.09 -10.14 -1.63
C PHE A 56 -9.44 -9.11 -2.57
N LEU A 57 -8.53 -9.57 -3.36
CA LEU A 57 -8.12 -8.95 -4.60
C LEU A 57 -8.94 -9.59 -5.73
N VAL A 58 -9.61 -8.77 -6.53
CA VAL A 58 -10.57 -9.23 -7.55
C VAL A 58 -10.15 -8.74 -8.92
N ALA A 59 -10.26 -9.61 -9.93
CA ALA A 59 -10.08 -9.27 -11.33
C ALA A 59 -11.36 -9.55 -12.12
N LEU A 60 -11.78 -8.56 -12.87
CA LEU A 60 -12.94 -8.63 -13.76
C LEU A 60 -12.50 -8.52 -15.21
N ASP A 61 -13.23 -9.15 -16.10
CA ASP A 61 -13.15 -8.89 -17.53
C ASP A 61 -13.56 -7.43 -17.81
N ALA A 62 -12.71 -6.67 -18.46
CA ALA A 62 -12.93 -5.25 -18.67
C ALA A 62 -14.14 -4.95 -19.58
N ARG A 63 -14.48 -5.84 -20.50
CA ARG A 63 -15.58 -5.63 -21.46
C ARG A 63 -16.94 -6.03 -20.90
N THR A 64 -16.97 -7.07 -20.09
CA THR A 64 -18.23 -7.71 -19.65
C THR A 64 -18.50 -7.54 -18.15
N GLY A 65 -17.51 -7.19 -17.35
CA GLY A 65 -17.63 -7.14 -15.88
C GLY A 65 -17.68 -8.51 -15.22
N THR A 66 -17.48 -9.60 -15.96
CA THR A 66 -17.50 -10.95 -15.39
C THR A 66 -16.25 -11.22 -14.56
N LEU A 67 -16.43 -11.97 -13.45
CA LEU A 67 -15.32 -12.38 -12.59
C LEU A 67 -14.35 -13.29 -13.37
N ARG A 68 -13.07 -12.93 -13.39
CA ARG A 68 -11.98 -13.73 -13.97
C ARG A 68 -11.28 -14.55 -12.91
N TRP A 69 -10.92 -13.91 -11.81
CA TRP A 69 -10.37 -14.55 -10.62
C TRP A 69 -10.54 -13.66 -9.38
N GLU A 70 -10.49 -14.29 -8.23
CA GLU A 70 -10.36 -13.61 -6.95
C GLU A 70 -9.40 -14.37 -6.03
N THR A 71 -8.67 -13.64 -5.20
CA THR A 71 -7.69 -14.19 -4.26
C THR A 71 -7.89 -13.55 -2.90
N LYS A 72 -8.09 -14.38 -1.88
CA LYS A 72 -8.09 -13.93 -0.48
C LYS A 72 -6.67 -13.49 -0.11
N VAL A 73 -6.50 -12.23 0.24
CA VAL A 73 -5.18 -11.66 0.54
C VAL A 73 -4.92 -11.65 2.04
N ASP A 74 -5.96 -11.45 2.84
CA ASP A 74 -5.93 -11.61 4.29
C ASP A 74 -7.33 -11.89 4.87
N ASP A 75 -7.42 -12.19 6.17
CA ASP A 75 -8.66 -12.53 6.86
C ASP A 75 -9.37 -11.33 7.50
N GLY A 76 -8.77 -10.14 7.41
CA GLY A 76 -9.33 -8.93 8.02
C GLY A 76 -10.19 -8.11 7.07
N GLN A 77 -10.93 -7.19 7.67
CA GLN A 77 -11.50 -6.07 6.94
C GLN A 77 -10.37 -5.18 6.44
N ILE A 78 -10.32 -4.94 5.13
CA ILE A 78 -9.23 -4.20 4.57
C ILE A 78 -9.74 -2.90 4.00
N THR A 79 -9.17 -1.87 4.54
CA THR A 79 -9.05 -0.65 3.78
C THR A 79 -7.96 -0.88 2.74
N ALA A 80 -8.36 -1.43 1.61
CA ALA A 80 -7.45 -1.47 0.49
C ALA A 80 -7.09 -0.04 0.14
N GLY A 81 -5.83 0.31 0.31
CA GLY A 81 -5.25 1.45 -0.37
C GLY A 81 -5.32 1.27 -1.88
N GLY A 82 -4.71 2.17 -2.61
CA GLY A 82 -4.68 2.07 -4.06
C GLY A 82 -3.99 0.80 -4.55
N LEU A 83 -4.34 0.42 -5.77
CA LEU A 83 -3.65 -0.63 -6.51
C LEU A 83 -2.69 -0.01 -7.51
N LEU A 84 -1.55 -0.66 -7.71
CA LEU A 84 -0.62 -0.38 -8.80
C LEU A 84 -0.53 -1.63 -9.67
N VAL A 85 -0.71 -1.46 -10.98
CA VAL A 85 -0.39 -2.53 -11.94
C VAL A 85 0.93 -2.22 -12.59
N ALA A 86 1.89 -3.14 -12.46
CA ALA A 86 3.24 -2.98 -12.94
C ALA A 86 3.84 -4.33 -13.33
N ASP A 87 4.43 -4.41 -14.52
CA ASP A 87 5.20 -5.57 -14.99
C ASP A 87 4.44 -6.90 -14.85
N GLY A 88 3.15 -6.91 -15.25
CA GLY A 88 2.28 -8.09 -15.16
C GLY A 88 1.87 -8.50 -13.74
N LYS A 89 2.00 -7.59 -12.78
CA LYS A 89 1.63 -7.80 -11.38
C LYS A 89 0.65 -6.75 -10.90
N VAL A 90 -0.29 -7.15 -10.07
CA VAL A 90 -1.15 -6.27 -9.28
C VAL A 90 -0.56 -6.15 -7.89
N ILE A 91 -0.14 -4.95 -7.55
CA ILE A 91 0.52 -4.66 -6.28
C ILE A 91 -0.47 -3.90 -5.40
N SER A 92 -0.68 -4.38 -4.21
CA SER A 92 -1.61 -3.82 -3.23
C SER A 92 -0.96 -3.72 -1.85
N ASN A 93 -1.50 -2.84 -1.03
CA ASN A 93 -1.08 -2.71 0.35
C ASN A 93 -2.20 -3.07 1.33
N ARG A 94 -1.86 -3.19 2.58
CA ARG A 94 -2.78 -3.41 3.67
C ARG A 94 -2.52 -2.43 4.81
N THR A 95 -3.60 -1.88 5.35
CA THR A 95 -3.51 -1.09 6.56
C THR A 95 -3.26 -2.00 7.75
N CYS A 96 -2.18 -1.74 8.43
CA CYS A 96 -1.77 -2.44 9.62
C CYS A 96 -2.76 -2.23 10.76
N GLN A 97 -3.20 -3.31 11.35
CA GLN A 97 -3.87 -3.24 12.64
C GLN A 97 -2.84 -3.45 13.75
N GLN A 98 -2.95 -2.69 14.82
CA GLN A 98 -2.08 -2.84 15.99
C GLN A 98 -2.05 -4.30 16.46
N GLY A 99 -0.86 -4.81 16.75
CA GLY A 99 -0.64 -6.16 17.23
C GLY A 99 -0.61 -7.26 16.16
N LYS A 100 -0.64 -6.90 14.88
CA LYS A 100 -0.71 -7.87 13.79
C LYS A 100 0.17 -7.48 12.62
N ARG A 101 1.49 -7.66 12.78
CA ARG A 101 2.48 -7.39 11.71
C ARG A 101 2.12 -8.08 10.39
N GLU A 102 1.52 -9.26 10.45
CA GLU A 102 1.08 -10.00 9.28
C GLU A 102 0.13 -9.23 8.36
N PHE A 103 -0.54 -8.19 8.87
CA PHE A 103 -1.37 -7.29 8.07
C PHE A 103 -0.64 -6.04 7.58
N CYS A 104 0.59 -5.80 8.04
CA CYS A 104 1.39 -4.62 7.70
C CYS A 104 2.27 -4.90 6.48
N PHE A 105 1.70 -4.98 5.29
CA PHE A 105 2.47 -5.41 4.12
C PHE A 105 2.07 -4.73 2.81
N ILE A 106 2.97 -4.84 1.86
CA ILE A 106 2.78 -4.62 0.43
C ILE A 106 2.95 -5.97 -0.24
N ALA A 107 2.05 -6.37 -1.13
CA ALA A 107 2.13 -7.65 -1.82
C ALA A 107 1.83 -7.51 -3.31
N ALA A 108 2.51 -8.32 -4.11
CA ALA A 108 2.24 -8.44 -5.54
C ALA A 108 1.60 -9.80 -5.86
N HIS A 109 0.65 -9.75 -6.74
CA HIS A 109 -0.04 -10.91 -7.30
C HIS A 109 0.12 -10.91 -8.81
N ASP A 110 0.31 -12.07 -9.40
CA ASP A 110 0.30 -12.22 -10.86
C ASP A 110 -1.02 -11.72 -11.42
N ALA A 111 -0.96 -10.83 -12.40
CA ALA A 111 -2.15 -10.15 -12.93
C ALA A 111 -3.12 -11.10 -13.61
N ARG A 112 -2.66 -12.20 -14.18
CA ARG A 112 -3.52 -13.15 -14.93
C ARG A 112 -4.14 -14.21 -14.05
N THR A 113 -3.46 -14.62 -12.98
CA THR A 113 -3.85 -15.76 -12.15
C THR A 113 -4.27 -15.42 -10.74
N GLY A 114 -3.94 -14.22 -10.25
CA GLY A 114 -4.15 -13.80 -8.87
C GLY A 114 -3.21 -14.48 -7.86
N LYS A 115 -2.27 -15.31 -8.30
CA LYS A 115 -1.32 -15.98 -7.40
C LYS A 115 -0.34 -14.99 -6.80
N GLN A 116 -0.16 -15.02 -5.47
CA GLN A 116 0.83 -14.17 -4.80
C GLN A 116 2.24 -14.51 -5.30
N VAL A 117 2.97 -13.46 -5.72
CA VAL A 117 4.36 -13.55 -6.20
C VAL A 117 5.33 -13.24 -5.07
N TRP A 118 5.07 -12.12 -4.35
CA TRP A 118 5.89 -11.72 -3.21
C TRP A 118 5.09 -10.90 -2.20
N ARG A 119 5.65 -10.77 -0.99
CA ARG A 119 5.13 -9.92 0.09
C ARG A 119 6.30 -9.27 0.81
N PHE A 120 6.19 -7.98 1.08
CA PHE A 120 7.11 -7.20 1.88
C PHE A 120 6.39 -6.64 3.11
N TYR A 121 6.90 -6.92 4.29
CA TYR A 121 6.36 -6.37 5.53
C TYR A 121 6.96 -5.00 5.81
N VAL A 122 6.09 -4.02 6.09
CA VAL A 122 6.49 -2.63 6.31
C VAL A 122 6.88 -2.30 7.77
N THR A 123 6.74 -3.29 8.66
CA THR A 123 7.28 -3.24 10.02
C THR A 123 8.44 -4.21 10.12
N ALA A 124 9.63 -3.69 10.44
CA ALA A 124 10.81 -4.53 10.60
C ALA A 124 10.71 -5.37 11.88
N ALA A 125 10.95 -6.69 11.75
CA ALA A 125 11.01 -7.61 12.87
C ALA A 125 12.41 -7.66 13.49
N PRO A 126 12.55 -8.10 14.75
CA PRO A 126 13.86 -8.36 15.33
C PRO A 126 14.71 -9.28 14.43
N GLY A 127 15.95 -8.87 14.18
CA GLY A 127 16.87 -9.59 13.28
C GLY A 127 16.73 -9.27 11.79
N GLU A 128 15.68 -8.56 11.37
CA GLU A 128 15.58 -8.00 10.03
C GLU A 128 16.27 -6.63 9.95
N PRO A 129 16.68 -6.15 8.76
CA PRO A 129 17.17 -4.78 8.58
C PRO A 129 16.15 -3.77 9.10
N GLY A 130 16.58 -2.93 10.06
CA GLY A 130 15.73 -1.95 10.73
C GLY A 130 14.95 -2.48 11.95
N GLY A 131 15.08 -3.76 12.29
CA GLY A 131 14.39 -4.35 13.44
C GLY A 131 14.81 -3.78 14.80
N ASP A 132 16.02 -3.27 14.89
CA ASP A 132 16.60 -2.58 16.05
C ASP A 132 16.10 -1.13 16.22
N THR A 133 15.46 -0.58 15.19
CA THR A 133 14.97 0.81 15.20
C THR A 133 13.67 1.02 15.99
N TRP A 134 13.11 -0.03 16.55
CA TRP A 134 11.88 -0.01 17.34
C TRP A 134 12.12 0.04 18.84
N GLY A 135 13.39 0.11 19.29
CA GLY A 135 13.73 0.02 20.69
C GLY A 135 13.21 -1.28 21.32
N ASP A 136 12.67 -1.18 22.52
CA ASP A 136 12.14 -2.33 23.27
C ASP A 136 10.69 -2.72 22.90
N LEU A 137 10.10 -2.08 21.87
CA LEU A 137 8.72 -2.35 21.49
C LEU A 137 8.59 -3.76 20.93
N PRO A 138 7.76 -4.64 21.55
CA PRO A 138 7.53 -5.99 21.07
C PRO A 138 6.96 -6.02 19.66
N LEU A 139 7.24 -7.08 18.91
CA LEU A 139 6.83 -7.21 17.50
C LEU A 139 5.30 -7.13 17.33
N ASP A 140 4.56 -7.71 18.25
CA ASP A 140 3.10 -7.72 18.27
C ASP A 140 2.46 -6.34 18.56
N GLN A 141 3.28 -5.36 18.95
CA GLN A 141 2.85 -3.98 19.15
C GLN A 141 3.35 -3.03 18.05
N ARG A 142 4.18 -3.51 17.12
CA ARG A 142 4.70 -2.71 16.01
C ARG A 142 3.66 -2.64 14.90
N ALA A 143 3.20 -1.44 14.59
CA ALA A 143 2.23 -1.22 13.53
C ALA A 143 2.59 0.01 12.70
N VAL A 144 2.51 -0.14 11.37
CA VAL A 144 2.76 0.93 10.40
C VAL A 144 1.79 0.76 9.24
N GLY A 145 1.17 1.82 8.79
CA GLY A 145 0.19 1.74 7.73
C GLY A 145 0.77 2.08 6.35
N PRO A 146 0.88 1.14 5.41
CA PRO A 146 1.05 1.51 4.01
C PRO A 146 -0.31 1.87 3.37
N TRP A 147 -1.21 2.45 4.13
CA TRP A 147 -2.53 2.85 3.68
C TRP A 147 -2.46 4.12 2.82
N GLY A 148 -3.43 4.38 2.02
CA GLY A 148 -3.47 5.60 1.24
C GLY A 148 -3.53 5.36 -0.25
N LEU A 149 -2.63 5.99 -0.97
CA LEU A 149 -2.59 5.97 -2.43
C LEU A 149 -1.68 4.83 -2.94
N PRO A 150 -1.80 4.44 -4.23
CA PRO A 150 -0.93 3.44 -4.82
C PRO A 150 0.52 3.91 -4.89
N GLY A 151 1.45 2.99 -5.08
CA GLY A 151 2.83 3.31 -5.40
C GLY A 151 3.02 3.81 -6.84
N SER A 152 4.25 4.17 -7.18
CA SER A 152 4.67 4.55 -8.53
C SER A 152 5.67 3.52 -9.06
N TYR A 153 5.69 3.31 -10.38
CA TYR A 153 6.55 2.31 -11.01
C TYR A 153 7.53 2.95 -12.01
N ASP A 154 8.81 2.61 -11.86
CA ASP A 154 9.86 2.92 -12.84
C ASP A 154 10.12 1.69 -13.72
N PRO A 155 9.66 1.68 -14.98
CA PRO A 155 9.81 0.53 -15.87
C PRO A 155 11.26 0.33 -16.34
N VAL A 156 12.10 1.35 -16.26
CA VAL A 156 13.51 1.26 -16.66
C VAL A 156 14.33 0.56 -15.59
N ARG A 157 14.09 0.91 -14.32
CA ARG A 157 14.81 0.34 -13.18
C ARG A 157 14.14 -0.90 -12.62
N LYS A 158 12.90 -1.19 -13.03
CA LYS A 158 12.08 -2.27 -12.47
C LYS A 158 11.85 -2.11 -10.96
N ILE A 159 11.64 -0.87 -10.53
CA ILE A 159 11.44 -0.50 -9.13
C ILE A 159 10.04 0.06 -8.93
N VAL A 160 9.40 -0.39 -7.87
CA VAL A 160 8.17 0.19 -7.32
C VAL A 160 8.55 1.08 -6.14
N TYR A 161 8.10 2.33 -6.17
CA TYR A 161 8.21 3.26 -5.04
C TYR A 161 6.91 3.31 -4.28
N TRP A 162 6.96 3.08 -2.98
CA TRP A 162 5.77 3.05 -2.14
C TRP A 162 5.92 3.92 -0.91
N GLY A 163 4.92 4.77 -0.66
CA GLY A 163 4.85 5.57 0.55
C GLY A 163 4.28 4.78 1.72
N VAL A 164 4.87 4.95 2.88
CA VAL A 164 4.44 4.34 4.14
C VAL A 164 4.11 5.45 5.13
N ALA A 165 2.98 5.30 5.81
CA ALA A 165 2.49 6.28 6.75
C ALA A 165 3.15 6.19 8.14
N ASN A 166 2.58 6.89 9.09
CA ASN A 166 3.01 6.99 10.47
C ASN A 166 3.00 5.65 11.22
N PRO A 167 3.76 5.53 12.30
CA PRO A 167 3.64 4.40 13.22
C PRO A 167 2.33 4.49 14.01
N ASN A 168 1.79 3.35 14.43
CA ASN A 168 0.52 3.28 15.16
C ASN A 168 0.68 2.53 16.50
N PRO A 169 0.16 3.07 17.61
CA PRO A 169 -0.52 4.38 17.79
C PRO A 169 0.38 5.56 17.42
N TYR A 170 -0.19 6.63 16.83
CA TYR A 170 0.61 7.74 16.30
C TYR A 170 1.42 8.49 17.36
N THR A 171 0.98 8.51 18.64
CA THR A 171 1.76 9.17 19.70
C THR A 171 2.84 8.24 20.26
N ARG A 172 4.05 8.77 20.37
CA ARG A 172 5.20 8.05 20.95
C ARG A 172 4.96 7.62 22.39
N PHE A 173 4.25 8.45 23.17
CA PHE A 173 3.87 8.09 24.52
C PHE A 173 3.06 6.79 24.57
N LYS A 174 2.09 6.62 23.67
CA LYS A 174 1.30 5.39 23.60
C LYS A 174 2.11 4.18 23.15
N ARG A 175 3.13 4.39 22.31
CA ARG A 175 3.99 3.29 21.84
C ARG A 175 5.03 2.91 22.88
N HIS A 176 5.72 3.90 23.48
CA HIS A 176 6.91 3.66 24.30
C HIS A 176 6.76 4.09 25.77
N GLY A 177 5.59 4.62 26.18
CA GLY A 177 5.33 5.05 27.54
C GLY A 177 6.15 6.28 28.01
N ARG A 178 6.72 7.05 27.07
CA ARG A 178 7.64 8.16 27.37
C ARG A 178 7.24 9.44 26.67
N TYR A 179 7.38 10.58 27.39
CA TYR A 179 7.13 11.92 26.85
C TYR A 179 8.38 12.62 26.34
N ASP A 180 9.57 12.10 26.60
CA ASP A 180 10.85 12.68 26.16
C ASP A 180 11.08 12.47 24.65
N ALA A 181 10.09 12.85 23.91
CA ALA A 181 9.88 12.51 22.53
C ALA A 181 10.86 13.18 21.54
N VAL A 182 11.77 14.02 21.99
CA VAL A 182 12.66 14.81 21.14
C VAL A 182 14.12 14.36 21.25
N SER A 183 14.35 13.21 21.80
CA SER A 183 15.71 12.68 21.92
C SER A 183 16.25 12.22 20.58
N LEU A 184 17.50 12.57 20.26
CA LEU A 184 18.27 11.99 19.15
C LEU A 184 18.40 10.45 19.25
N THR A 185 18.06 9.89 20.41
CA THR A 185 18.07 8.45 20.69
C THR A 185 16.70 7.81 20.59
N SER A 186 15.67 8.57 20.17
CA SER A 186 14.35 8.00 19.99
C SER A 186 14.34 6.97 18.87
N PRO A 187 13.58 5.88 19.03
CA PRO A 187 13.41 4.90 17.97
C PRO A 187 12.91 5.55 16.68
N SER A 188 13.51 5.18 15.56
CA SER A 188 13.09 5.67 14.24
C SER A 188 11.95 4.89 13.64
N GLU A 189 11.73 3.67 14.13
CA GLU A 189 10.55 2.84 13.84
C GLU A 189 10.37 2.50 12.35
N LEU A 190 11.40 1.87 11.77
CA LEU A 190 11.38 1.50 10.35
C LEU A 190 10.32 0.43 10.04
N TYR A 191 9.52 0.63 8.98
CA TYR A 191 9.71 1.66 7.94
C TYR A 191 8.58 2.71 7.97
N SER A 192 8.22 3.24 9.13
CA SER A 192 7.23 4.32 9.21
C SER A 192 7.71 5.56 8.46
N ASN A 193 6.78 6.36 7.95
CA ASN A 193 7.01 7.61 7.23
C ASN A 193 8.18 7.54 6.23
N SER A 194 8.15 6.51 5.39
CA SER A 194 9.24 6.21 4.46
C SER A 194 8.77 6.08 3.04
N THR A 195 9.65 6.44 2.11
CA THR A 195 9.61 5.96 0.74
C THR A 195 10.38 4.65 0.64
N LEU A 196 9.71 3.60 0.23
CA LEU A 196 10.32 2.30 -0.05
C LEU A 196 10.56 2.15 -1.54
N ALA A 197 11.74 1.68 -1.94
CA ALA A 197 12.04 1.25 -3.30
C ALA A 197 12.15 -0.27 -3.31
N LEU A 198 11.17 -0.93 -3.90
CA LEU A 198 11.07 -2.39 -3.95
C LEU A 198 11.31 -2.89 -5.37
N SER A 199 12.06 -3.98 -5.52
CA SER A 199 12.12 -4.69 -6.79
C SER A 199 10.74 -5.18 -7.20
N VAL A 200 10.26 -4.82 -8.39
CA VAL A 200 8.97 -5.30 -8.88
C VAL A 200 8.92 -6.81 -9.06
N GLU A 201 10.05 -7.45 -9.31
CA GLU A 201 10.13 -8.88 -9.55
C GLU A 201 10.07 -9.69 -8.24
N THR A 202 10.79 -9.22 -7.21
CA THR A 202 11.04 -10.02 -6.01
C THR A 202 10.45 -9.45 -4.73
N GLY A 203 9.99 -8.20 -4.74
CA GLY A 203 9.56 -7.48 -3.55
C GLY A 203 10.69 -7.12 -2.57
N LYS A 204 11.95 -7.43 -2.93
CA LYS A 204 13.09 -7.09 -2.08
C LYS A 204 13.31 -5.59 -2.02
N LEU A 205 13.59 -5.10 -0.81
CA LEU A 205 13.96 -3.70 -0.58
C LEU A 205 15.31 -3.41 -1.26
N VAL A 206 15.31 -2.44 -2.15
CA VAL A 206 16.53 -1.93 -2.83
C VAL A 206 17.12 -0.80 -2.02
N TRP A 207 16.29 0.15 -1.60
CA TRP A 207 16.62 1.23 -0.68
C TRP A 207 15.34 1.80 -0.04
N TYR A 208 15.51 2.58 0.99
CA TYR A 208 14.45 3.40 1.58
C TYR A 208 15.00 4.79 1.93
N PHE A 209 14.07 5.72 2.06
CA PHE A 209 14.33 7.03 2.64
C PHE A 209 13.22 7.32 3.66
N GLN A 210 13.59 7.59 4.90
CA GLN A 210 12.64 7.92 5.95
C GLN A 210 12.50 9.44 6.05
N GLU A 211 11.33 9.96 5.74
CA GLU A 211 11.01 11.38 5.74
C GLU A 211 10.90 11.94 7.16
N LEU A 212 10.32 11.16 8.08
CA LEU A 212 10.12 11.57 9.47
C LEU A 212 10.35 10.39 10.44
N PRO A 213 11.56 10.25 11.00
CA PRO A 213 11.85 9.24 12.01
C PRO A 213 11.06 9.45 13.31
N GLY A 214 10.49 8.39 13.86
CA GLY A 214 9.83 8.40 15.16
C GLY A 214 8.69 9.41 15.27
N ASP A 215 7.82 9.48 14.29
CA ASP A 215 6.71 10.43 14.21
C ASP A 215 5.81 10.38 15.45
N ASP A 216 5.38 11.56 15.88
CA ASP A 216 4.50 11.79 17.04
C ASP A 216 3.31 12.71 16.68
N TRP A 217 3.13 13.00 15.37
CA TRP A 217 2.22 14.02 14.86
C TRP A 217 1.17 13.50 13.88
N ASP A 218 1.23 12.20 13.53
CA ASP A 218 0.36 11.62 12.49
C ASP A 218 0.59 12.23 11.10
N ALA A 219 1.86 12.35 10.73
CA ALA A 219 2.31 13.08 9.54
C ALA A 219 2.44 12.19 8.30
N ASP A 220 1.42 11.48 7.96
CA ASP A 220 1.36 10.52 6.84
C ASP A 220 2.20 10.87 5.60
N HIS A 221 3.17 10.01 5.25
CA HIS A 221 4.00 10.11 4.04
C HIS A 221 3.69 9.00 3.02
N ASN A 222 2.42 8.72 2.82
CA ASN A 222 1.92 7.57 2.06
C ASN A 222 1.47 7.88 0.63
N GLN A 223 1.67 9.11 0.14
CA GLN A 223 1.26 9.54 -1.20
C GLN A 223 2.11 8.90 -2.30
N GLU A 224 1.60 8.93 -3.53
CA GLU A 224 2.36 8.50 -4.71
C GLU A 224 3.61 9.36 -4.91
N ARG A 225 4.67 8.73 -5.41
CA ARG A 225 5.91 9.42 -5.78
C ARG A 225 5.86 9.82 -7.24
N ILE A 226 5.90 11.12 -7.51
CA ILE A 226 5.94 11.64 -8.88
C ILE A 226 7.35 11.41 -9.44
N LEU A 227 7.43 10.55 -10.46
CA LEU A 227 8.69 10.25 -11.13
C LEU A 227 8.90 11.20 -12.31
N VAL A 228 9.93 12.02 -12.25
CA VAL A 228 10.25 12.98 -13.31
C VAL A 228 11.67 12.79 -13.81
N ARG A 229 11.83 12.87 -15.13
CA ARG A 229 13.15 12.93 -15.75
C ARG A 229 13.50 14.40 -15.99
N THR A 230 14.38 14.94 -15.17
CA THR A 230 14.78 16.35 -15.28
C THR A 230 16.28 16.52 -15.07
N ARG A 231 16.82 17.63 -15.55
CA ARG A 231 18.12 18.11 -15.09
C ARG A 231 17.91 18.83 -13.78
N VAL A 232 18.40 18.23 -12.71
CA VAL A 232 18.50 18.93 -11.43
C VAL A 232 19.74 19.82 -11.53
N SER A 233 19.84 20.96 -11.08
CA SER A 233 20.92 21.96 -11.09
C SER A 233 22.29 21.47 -11.62
N PRO A 234 23.02 22.27 -12.43
CA PRO A 234 24.40 21.95 -12.79
C PRO A 234 25.36 22.02 -11.59
N ASP A 235 24.92 22.48 -10.42
CA ASP A 235 25.73 22.56 -9.23
C ASP A 235 25.93 21.16 -8.62
N ALA A 236 27.17 20.67 -8.64
CA ALA A 236 27.56 19.36 -8.15
C ALA A 236 27.16 19.09 -6.68
N ARG A 237 26.88 20.12 -5.91
CA ARG A 237 26.41 20.00 -4.52
C ARG A 237 25.02 19.37 -4.41
N PHE A 238 24.23 19.44 -5.48
CA PHE A 238 22.86 18.92 -5.56
C PHE A 238 22.70 17.69 -6.46
N VAL A 239 23.77 17.16 -7.03
CA VAL A 239 23.74 16.08 -8.05
C VAL A 239 24.18 14.72 -7.49
N LYS A 240 24.48 14.61 -6.22
CA LYS A 240 24.90 13.33 -5.64
C LYS A 240 23.72 12.65 -4.92
N TRP A 241 22.92 11.96 -5.72
CA TRP A 241 22.05 10.88 -5.25
C TRP A 241 22.00 9.75 -6.27
#